data_af1b8fda62dce3f724a4b012bd394104
#
_entry.id   af1b8fda62dce3f724a4b012bd394104
#
_cell.length_a   1.000
_cell.length_b   1.000
_cell.length_c   1.000
_cell.angle_alpha   90.00
_cell.angle_beta   90.00
_cell.angle_gamma   90.00
#
_symmetry.space_group_name_H-M   'P 1'
#
loop_
_entity.id
_entity.type
_entity.pdbx_description
1 polymer ?
#
loop_
_entity_poly.entity_id
_entity_poly.type
_entity_poly.pdbx_seq_one_letter_code
_entity_poly.pdbx_strand_id
1 'polypeptide(L)'
;MSSDLSYAEHVLKHLGFEVEAIEDGDEETADWIASIAGEVVLIEEKTKFEDPTEIARRSAAYEVGQPFDSHIPFKPDNRLSGISRKAANQLAASAGDISHQYRLVWFTATGHSHEAKFHQYIATLYGLTNIIERSKIVPLRRCYFYRNSDFFRFRHRIDGAVVAQSDGEHVNLKLCLNPLSSNFAALRASRTRTAFGTAVQDPLTDEAEGGAFIVDCDLDRSRESELLEYLRKKYETDYLMQMDMGMASVSMVVK
;
A
#
# COMPACT_ATOMS: atom_id res chain seq x y z
N MET A 1 29.01 11.47 6.11
CA MET A 1 27.66 11.93 6.45
C MET A 1 26.84 11.71 5.17
N SER A 2 26.18 10.56 5.06
CA SER A 2 25.21 10.29 4.00
C SER A 2 23.99 11.12 4.36
N SER A 3 23.63 12.10 3.55
CA SER A 3 22.33 12.75 3.63
C SER A 3 21.32 11.64 3.31
N ASP A 4 20.58 11.20 4.32
CA ASP A 4 19.44 10.31 4.10
C ASP A 4 18.43 11.08 3.24
N LEU A 5 18.54 10.91 1.93
CA LEU A 5 17.60 11.52 0.98
C LEU A 5 16.24 10.87 1.22
N SER A 6 15.25 11.67 1.59
CA SER A 6 13.87 11.21 1.64
C SER A 6 13.41 10.79 0.24
N TYR A 7 12.91 9.57 0.13
CA TYR A 7 12.32 9.09 -1.13
C TYR A 7 11.05 9.88 -1.47
N ALA A 8 10.23 10.21 -0.47
CA ALA A 8 9.00 10.97 -0.66
C ALA A 8 9.30 12.36 -1.21
N GLU A 9 10.18 13.11 -0.55
CA GLU A 9 10.56 14.46 -0.97
C GLU A 9 11.09 14.49 -2.40
N HIS A 10 12.03 13.59 -2.71
CA HIS A 10 12.65 13.55 -4.05
C HIS A 10 11.63 13.28 -5.15
N VAL A 11 10.80 12.26 -4.97
CA VAL A 11 9.81 11.87 -5.98
C VAL A 11 8.69 12.90 -6.10
N LEU A 12 8.19 13.45 -4.99
CA LEU A 12 7.16 14.49 -5.01
C LEU A 12 7.61 15.74 -5.75
N LYS A 13 8.85 16.20 -5.53
CA LYS A 13 9.44 17.32 -6.29
C LYS A 13 9.51 16.99 -7.78
N HIS A 14 9.88 15.76 -8.15
CA HIS A 14 9.89 15.32 -9.55
C HIS A 14 8.48 15.29 -10.18
N LEU A 15 7.45 14.99 -9.39
CA LEU A 15 6.04 15.03 -9.79
C LEU A 15 5.44 16.44 -9.83
N GLY A 16 6.23 17.47 -9.48
CA GLY A 16 5.84 18.88 -9.54
C GLY A 16 5.18 19.43 -8.27
N PHE A 17 5.34 18.74 -7.14
CA PHE A 17 4.93 19.28 -5.84
C PHE A 17 5.98 20.22 -5.27
N GLU A 18 5.52 21.26 -4.58
CA GLU A 18 6.30 21.98 -3.58
C GLU A 18 6.25 21.17 -2.29
N VAL A 19 7.42 20.90 -1.67
CA VAL A 19 7.52 20.02 -0.50
C VAL A 19 8.30 20.73 0.59
N GLU A 20 7.70 20.79 1.79
CA GLU A 20 8.26 21.39 2.99
C GLU A 20 8.28 20.35 4.10
N ALA A 21 9.40 20.26 4.84
CA ALA A 21 9.48 19.43 6.02
C ALA A 21 8.69 20.06 7.18
N ILE A 22 7.98 19.24 7.93
CA ILE A 22 7.39 19.66 9.19
C ILE A 22 8.48 19.57 10.26
N GLU A 23 8.72 20.66 10.98
CA GLU A 23 9.73 20.67 12.05
C GLU A 23 9.34 19.70 13.17
N ASP A 24 10.30 18.91 13.61
CA ASP A 24 10.12 18.00 14.75
C ASP A 24 9.82 18.83 16.01
N GLY A 25 8.68 18.56 16.62
CA GLY A 25 8.27 19.13 17.90
C GLY A 25 8.34 18.11 19.03
N ASP A 26 7.73 18.43 20.17
CA ASP A 26 7.61 17.49 21.31
C ASP A 26 6.69 16.31 21.04
N GLU A 27 5.81 16.40 20.03
CA GLU A 27 4.89 15.35 19.59
C GLU A 27 5.31 14.74 18.26
N GLU A 28 5.07 13.45 18.07
CA GLU A 28 5.27 12.77 16.78
C GLU A 28 4.29 13.32 15.74
N THR A 29 4.76 14.11 14.79
CA THR A 29 4.00 14.72 13.69
C THR A 29 4.25 14.01 12.36
N ALA A 30 3.50 14.39 11.33
CA ALA A 30 3.78 13.99 9.94
C ALA A 30 5.11 14.62 9.47
N ASP A 31 5.74 13.99 8.47
CA ASP A 31 7.07 14.39 8.01
C ASP A 31 7.03 15.57 7.02
N TRP A 32 5.98 15.63 6.14
CA TRP A 32 5.97 16.54 5.01
C TRP A 32 4.61 17.22 4.79
N ILE A 33 4.69 18.49 4.35
CA ILE A 33 3.62 19.21 3.68
C ILE A 33 3.98 19.24 2.18
N ALA A 34 3.12 18.68 1.33
CA ALA A 34 3.28 18.75 -0.12
C ALA A 34 2.13 19.53 -0.74
N SER A 35 2.44 20.45 -1.68
CA SER A 35 1.41 21.25 -2.33
C SER A 35 1.55 21.22 -3.85
N ILE A 36 0.41 21.16 -4.55
CA ILE A 36 0.32 21.23 -6.00
C ILE A 36 -0.97 21.92 -6.43
N ALA A 37 -0.86 22.96 -7.24
CA ALA A 37 -2.01 23.70 -7.78
C ALA A 37 -3.02 24.16 -6.71
N GLY A 38 -2.54 24.52 -5.51
CA GLY A 38 -3.37 24.98 -4.40
C GLY A 38 -3.97 23.86 -3.53
N GLU A 39 -3.73 22.60 -3.86
CA GLU A 39 -4.06 21.47 -3.00
C GLU A 39 -2.90 21.20 -2.03
N VAL A 40 -3.20 20.98 -0.76
CA VAL A 40 -2.23 20.70 0.31
C VAL A 40 -2.45 19.28 0.83
N VAL A 41 -1.37 18.52 0.92
CA VAL A 41 -1.34 17.13 1.35
C VAL A 41 -0.39 16.98 2.53
N LEU A 42 -0.86 16.40 3.62
CA LEU A 42 -0.01 15.93 4.70
C LEU A 42 0.52 14.53 4.36
N ILE A 43 1.82 14.32 4.55
CA ILE A 43 2.46 13.05 4.22
C ILE A 43 3.30 12.58 5.40
N GLU A 44 3.08 11.33 5.78
CA GLU A 44 3.91 10.59 6.71
C GLU A 44 4.71 9.55 5.95
N GLU A 45 6.04 9.65 6.01
CA GLU A 45 6.97 8.78 5.28
C GLU A 45 7.48 7.64 6.16
N LYS A 46 7.43 6.42 5.64
CA LYS A 46 7.97 5.22 6.27
C LYS A 46 8.81 4.44 5.27
N THR A 47 10.10 4.30 5.58
CA THR A 47 11.01 3.46 4.79
C THR A 47 11.23 2.13 5.48
N LYS A 48 11.00 1.04 4.76
CA LYS A 48 11.27 -0.32 5.22
C LYS A 48 12.56 -0.83 4.60
N PHE A 49 13.62 -0.77 5.39
CA PHE A 49 14.91 -1.35 5.03
C PHE A 49 14.90 -2.88 5.09
N GLU A 50 15.88 -3.48 4.48
CA GLU A 50 16.11 -4.92 4.57
C GLU A 50 16.45 -5.31 6.02
N ASP A 51 15.97 -6.47 6.45
CA ASP A 51 16.26 -6.99 7.78
C ASP A 51 17.75 -7.37 7.85
N PRO A 52 18.52 -6.84 8.82
CA PRO A 52 19.94 -7.19 8.99
C PRO A 52 20.18 -8.70 9.11
N THR A 53 19.24 -9.44 9.68
CA THR A 53 19.31 -10.90 9.79
C THR A 53 19.21 -11.57 8.42
N GLU A 54 18.35 -11.07 7.53
CA GLU A 54 18.23 -11.56 6.16
C GLU A 54 19.48 -11.24 5.34
N ILE A 55 20.06 -10.06 5.52
CA ILE A 55 21.32 -9.67 4.89
C ILE A 55 22.44 -10.64 5.32
N ALA A 56 22.58 -10.91 6.63
CA ALA A 56 23.59 -11.81 7.16
C ALA A 56 23.42 -13.25 6.65
N ARG A 57 22.17 -13.76 6.62
CA ARG A 57 21.89 -15.11 6.09
C ARG A 57 22.22 -15.22 4.61
N ARG A 58 21.90 -14.21 3.82
CA ARG A 58 22.23 -14.16 2.38
C ARG A 58 23.74 -14.13 2.16
N SER A 59 24.46 -13.27 2.89
CA SER A 59 25.92 -13.19 2.80
C SER A 59 26.59 -14.51 3.17
N ALA A 60 26.15 -15.16 4.25
CA ALA A 60 26.67 -16.46 4.66
C ALA A 60 26.41 -17.57 3.61
N ALA A 61 25.25 -17.57 2.95
CA ALA A 61 24.97 -18.51 1.87
C ALA A 61 25.92 -18.29 0.67
N TYR A 62 26.16 -17.04 0.31
CA TYR A 62 27.06 -16.69 -0.79
C TYR A 62 28.53 -17.06 -0.52
N GLU A 63 29.02 -16.87 0.71
CA GLU A 63 30.38 -17.23 1.11
C GLU A 63 30.66 -18.72 0.91
N VAL A 64 29.67 -19.59 1.02
CA VAL A 64 29.80 -21.04 0.82
C VAL A 64 29.27 -21.51 -0.53
N GLY A 65 28.96 -20.59 -1.46
CA GLY A 65 28.48 -20.91 -2.80
C GLY A 65 27.10 -21.56 -2.85
N GLN A 66 26.28 -21.35 -1.82
CA GLN A 66 24.90 -21.87 -1.76
C GLN A 66 23.87 -20.87 -2.26
N PRO A 67 22.80 -21.32 -2.91
CA PRO A 67 21.67 -20.43 -3.24
C PRO A 67 21.00 -19.91 -1.97
N PHE A 68 20.53 -18.67 -2.03
CA PHE A 68 19.70 -18.07 -0.99
C PHE A 68 18.27 -18.00 -1.47
N ASP A 69 17.34 -18.55 -0.71
CA ASP A 69 15.92 -18.53 -0.97
C ASP A 69 15.18 -17.75 0.12
N SER A 70 14.31 -16.83 -0.30
CA SER A 70 13.40 -16.09 0.58
C SER A 70 11.99 -16.17 0.03
N HIS A 71 11.02 -16.43 0.90
CA HIS A 71 9.61 -16.53 0.56
C HIS A 71 8.81 -15.48 1.32
N ILE A 72 8.17 -14.56 0.60
CA ILE A 72 7.33 -13.53 1.18
C ILE A 72 5.90 -13.68 0.65
N PRO A 73 4.92 -14.01 1.50
CA PRO A 73 3.54 -14.16 1.06
C PRO A 73 2.91 -12.80 0.77
N PHE A 74 2.18 -12.67 -0.33
CA PHE A 74 1.41 -11.46 -0.68
C PHE A 74 0.05 -11.44 0.04
N LYS A 75 0.07 -11.40 1.35
CA LYS A 75 -1.11 -11.31 2.20
C LYS A 75 -0.91 -10.20 3.24
N PRO A 76 -1.99 -9.70 3.86
CA PRO A 76 -1.89 -8.72 4.94
C PRO A 76 -0.91 -9.16 6.03
N ASP A 77 -0.08 -8.23 6.49
CA ASP A 77 0.97 -8.46 7.49
C ASP A 77 0.80 -7.54 8.69
N ASN A 78 0.84 -8.11 9.90
CA ASN A 78 0.63 -7.36 11.14
C ASN A 78 1.74 -6.36 11.45
N ARG A 79 2.99 -6.61 11.02
CA ARG A 79 4.11 -5.67 11.20
C ARG A 79 3.91 -4.45 10.31
N LEU A 80 3.48 -4.66 9.06
CA LEU A 80 3.14 -3.57 8.13
C LEU A 80 1.93 -2.79 8.61
N SER A 81 0.91 -3.46 9.17
CA SER A 81 -0.24 -2.80 9.82
C SER A 81 0.18 -1.94 11.03
N GLY A 82 1.23 -2.34 11.75
CA GLY A 82 1.86 -1.52 12.79
C GLY A 82 2.43 -0.20 12.25
N ILE A 83 3.03 -0.23 11.07
CA ILE A 83 3.54 0.96 10.35
C ILE A 83 2.37 1.88 9.99
N SER A 84 1.32 1.36 9.36
CA SER A 84 0.13 2.13 9.00
C SER A 84 -0.53 2.79 10.21
N ARG A 85 -0.59 2.08 11.35
CA ARG A 85 -1.14 2.63 12.61
C ARG A 85 -0.32 3.80 13.13
N LYS A 86 1.01 3.68 13.14
CA LYS A 86 1.90 4.78 13.57
C LYS A 86 1.72 5.99 12.66
N ALA A 87 1.77 5.80 11.36
CA ALA A 87 1.56 6.85 10.37
C ALA A 87 0.18 7.53 10.50
N ALA A 88 -0.88 6.75 10.71
CA ALA A 88 -2.23 7.30 10.93
C ALA A 88 -2.33 8.20 12.17
N ASN A 89 -1.59 7.87 13.23
CA ASN A 89 -1.56 8.70 14.45
C ASN A 89 -0.80 10.01 14.21
N GLN A 90 0.36 9.96 13.55
CA GLN A 90 1.17 11.13 13.21
C GLN A 90 0.41 12.09 12.26
N LEU A 91 -0.23 11.56 11.22
CA LEU A 91 -1.10 12.34 10.34
C LEU A 91 -2.26 12.99 11.09
N ALA A 92 -2.85 12.29 12.06
CA ALA A 92 -3.94 12.83 12.86
C ALA A 92 -3.48 13.94 13.82
N ALA A 93 -2.28 13.83 14.39
CA ALA A 93 -1.70 14.88 15.23
C ALA A 93 -1.46 16.17 14.43
N SER A 94 -0.81 16.08 13.27
CA SER A 94 -0.55 17.25 12.40
C SER A 94 -1.83 17.87 11.81
N ALA A 95 -2.88 17.09 11.62
CA ALA A 95 -4.13 17.53 11.00
C ALA A 95 -4.90 18.58 11.82
N GLY A 96 -4.61 18.71 13.12
CA GLY A 96 -5.22 19.73 13.99
C GLY A 96 -4.67 21.13 13.73
N ASP A 97 -3.40 21.24 13.38
CA ASP A 97 -2.67 22.51 13.31
C ASP A 97 -2.39 22.97 11.87
N ILE A 98 -2.39 22.04 10.90
CA ILE A 98 -2.04 22.31 9.51
C ILE A 98 -3.26 22.20 8.62
N SER A 99 -3.59 23.28 7.90
CA SER A 99 -4.68 23.28 6.90
C SER A 99 -4.28 22.38 5.71
N HIS A 100 -5.07 21.37 5.43
CA HIS A 100 -4.82 20.37 4.40
C HIS A 100 -6.12 19.85 3.78
N GLN A 101 -6.03 19.29 2.57
CA GLN A 101 -7.13 18.60 1.91
C GLN A 101 -7.03 17.09 2.06
N TYR A 102 -5.81 16.52 2.01
CA TYR A 102 -5.59 15.08 2.00
C TYR A 102 -4.49 14.66 2.96
N ARG A 103 -4.56 13.40 3.41
CA ARG A 103 -3.60 12.74 4.29
C ARG A 103 -3.13 11.45 3.64
N LEU A 104 -1.85 11.39 3.29
CA LEU A 104 -1.26 10.24 2.63
C LEU A 104 -0.16 9.61 3.50
N VAL A 105 -0.13 8.29 3.52
CA VAL A 105 1.04 7.55 3.99
C VAL A 105 1.95 7.33 2.80
N TRP A 106 3.22 7.63 2.95
CA TRP A 106 4.25 7.26 1.99
C TRP A 106 5.05 6.08 2.54
N PHE A 107 5.05 4.95 1.84
CA PHE A 107 5.81 3.76 2.21
C PHE A 107 6.80 3.41 1.11
N THR A 108 8.09 3.31 1.48
CA THR A 108 9.12 2.87 0.56
C THR A 108 9.73 1.56 1.05
N ALA A 109 9.71 0.54 0.20
CA ALA A 109 10.42 -0.71 0.41
C ALA A 109 11.77 -0.67 -0.31
N THR A 110 12.83 -1.02 0.39
CA THR A 110 14.19 -1.10 -0.16
C THR A 110 14.81 -2.47 0.08
N GLY A 111 16.00 -2.70 -0.50
CA GLY A 111 16.75 -3.92 -0.37
C GLY A 111 16.21 -5.04 -1.27
N HIS A 112 16.75 -6.24 -1.10
CA HIS A 112 16.57 -7.36 -2.01
C HIS A 112 15.13 -7.82 -2.24
N SER A 113 14.30 -7.71 -1.20
CA SER A 113 12.87 -8.10 -1.24
C SER A 113 11.92 -6.92 -1.41
N HIS A 114 12.39 -5.80 -1.98
CA HIS A 114 11.59 -4.57 -2.12
C HIS A 114 10.27 -4.79 -2.86
N GLU A 115 10.28 -5.54 -3.97
CA GLU A 115 9.08 -5.84 -4.77
C GLU A 115 8.05 -6.64 -3.96
N ALA A 116 8.50 -7.68 -3.25
CA ALA A 116 7.62 -8.48 -2.42
C ALA A 116 6.98 -7.66 -1.29
N LYS A 117 7.76 -6.79 -0.63
CA LYS A 117 7.26 -5.89 0.41
C LYS A 117 6.29 -4.86 -0.15
N PHE A 118 6.54 -4.34 -1.34
CA PHE A 118 5.63 -3.43 -2.05
C PHE A 118 4.24 -4.07 -2.23
N HIS A 119 4.19 -5.28 -2.78
CA HIS A 119 2.93 -6.01 -2.96
C HIS A 119 2.28 -6.40 -1.63
N GLN A 120 3.07 -6.78 -0.62
CA GLN A 120 2.58 -7.12 0.70
C GLN A 120 1.97 -5.90 1.41
N TYR A 121 2.57 -4.70 1.25
CA TYR A 121 2.00 -3.50 1.85
C TYR A 121 0.69 -3.10 1.17
N ILE A 122 0.60 -3.16 -0.16
CA ILE A 122 -0.67 -2.96 -0.88
C ILE A 122 -1.72 -3.96 -0.39
N ALA A 123 -1.35 -5.24 -0.24
CA ALA A 123 -2.27 -6.25 0.29
C ALA A 123 -2.73 -5.93 1.72
N THR A 124 -1.86 -5.36 2.56
CA THR A 124 -2.18 -4.94 3.93
C THR A 124 -3.12 -3.73 3.95
N LEU A 125 -2.86 -2.72 3.12
CA LEU A 125 -3.72 -1.53 3.02
C LEU A 125 -5.15 -1.91 2.64
N TYR A 126 -5.31 -2.75 1.64
CA TYR A 126 -6.63 -3.10 1.10
C TYR A 126 -7.26 -4.37 1.69
N GLY A 127 -6.53 -5.15 2.49
CA GLY A 127 -7.04 -6.45 2.93
C GLY A 127 -7.31 -7.39 1.76
N LEU A 128 -6.35 -7.50 0.82
CA LEU A 128 -6.52 -8.22 -0.44
C LEU A 128 -6.56 -9.73 -0.25
N THR A 129 -7.35 -10.36 -1.10
CA THR A 129 -7.28 -11.81 -1.43
C THR A 129 -7.57 -11.99 -2.92
N ASN A 130 -7.41 -13.22 -3.41
CA ASN A 130 -7.87 -13.61 -4.73
C ASN A 130 -9.12 -14.47 -4.64
N ILE A 131 -10.06 -14.26 -5.56
CA ILE A 131 -11.30 -15.02 -5.67
C ILE A 131 -11.33 -15.66 -7.06
N ILE A 132 -11.65 -16.96 -7.10
CA ILE A 132 -11.94 -17.69 -8.33
C ILE A 132 -13.44 -17.69 -8.56
N GLU A 133 -13.85 -17.33 -9.78
CA GLU A 133 -15.19 -17.48 -10.31
C GLU A 133 -15.22 -18.61 -11.34
N ARG A 134 -15.85 -19.74 -11.00
CA ARG A 134 -15.77 -20.98 -11.79
C ARG A 134 -16.34 -20.87 -13.21
N SER A 135 -17.25 -19.94 -13.47
CA SER A 135 -17.97 -19.81 -14.74
C SER A 135 -17.29 -18.92 -15.78
N LYS A 136 -16.13 -18.33 -15.47
CA LYS A 136 -15.46 -17.34 -16.35
C LYS A 136 -14.20 -17.88 -17.00
N ILE A 137 -13.88 -17.31 -18.17
CA ILE A 137 -12.65 -17.61 -18.93
C ILE A 137 -11.40 -17.12 -18.16
N VAL A 138 -11.51 -16.00 -17.44
CA VAL A 138 -10.48 -15.51 -16.51
C VAL A 138 -11.04 -15.64 -15.09
N PRO A 139 -10.85 -16.80 -14.46
CA PRO A 139 -11.55 -17.10 -13.22
C PRO A 139 -10.97 -16.37 -12.00
N LEU A 140 -9.70 -15.91 -12.05
CA LEU A 140 -9.03 -15.32 -10.90
C LEU A 140 -9.17 -13.80 -10.92
N ARG A 141 -9.81 -13.25 -9.90
CA ARG A 141 -9.93 -11.81 -9.68
C ARG A 141 -9.46 -11.40 -8.31
N ARG A 142 -8.93 -10.20 -8.22
CA ARG A 142 -8.59 -9.58 -6.94
C ARG A 142 -9.87 -9.25 -6.17
N CYS A 143 -9.83 -9.39 -4.83
CA CYS A 143 -10.92 -8.94 -3.96
C CYS A 143 -10.39 -7.96 -2.93
N TYR A 144 -10.91 -6.75 -2.96
CA TYR A 144 -10.60 -5.68 -2.01
C TYR A 144 -11.45 -5.82 -0.75
N PHE A 145 -10.87 -5.49 0.41
CA PHE A 145 -11.54 -5.47 1.72
C PHE A 145 -12.12 -6.82 2.16
N TYR A 146 -11.62 -7.90 1.59
CA TYR A 146 -12.02 -9.25 2.00
C TYR A 146 -11.44 -9.63 3.35
N ARG A 147 -10.19 -9.21 3.62
CA ARG A 147 -9.51 -9.40 4.89
C ARG A 147 -9.49 -8.10 5.69
N ASN A 148 -8.97 -8.13 6.92
CA ASN A 148 -8.70 -6.92 7.69
C ASN A 148 -7.82 -5.97 6.88
N SER A 149 -8.30 -4.74 6.70
CA SER A 149 -7.71 -3.70 5.87
C SER A 149 -7.31 -2.51 6.72
N ASP A 150 -6.12 -1.99 6.51
CA ASP A 150 -5.68 -0.77 7.18
C ASP A 150 -6.45 0.46 6.67
N PHE A 151 -6.83 0.49 5.39
CA PHE A 151 -7.70 1.54 4.87
C PHE A 151 -9.08 1.53 5.53
N PHE A 152 -9.66 0.37 5.81
CA PHE A 152 -10.90 0.29 6.59
C PHE A 152 -10.70 0.77 8.02
N ARG A 153 -9.64 0.30 8.69
CA ARG A 153 -9.34 0.61 10.09
C ARG A 153 -9.06 2.09 10.30
N PHE A 154 -8.34 2.73 9.37
CA PHE A 154 -7.89 4.11 9.48
C PHE A 154 -8.58 5.06 8.49
N ARG A 155 -9.77 4.71 7.99
CA ARG A 155 -10.51 5.48 6.96
C ARG A 155 -10.77 6.95 7.29
N HIS A 156 -10.77 7.31 8.57
CA HIS A 156 -10.94 8.69 9.02
C HIS A 156 -9.62 9.46 9.15
N ARG A 157 -8.47 8.82 8.94
CA ARG A 157 -7.13 9.37 9.13
C ARG A 157 -6.22 9.24 7.92
N ILE A 158 -6.52 8.29 7.01
CA ILE A 158 -5.73 8.01 5.81
C ILE A 158 -6.65 8.06 4.60
N ASP A 159 -6.41 9.04 3.71
CA ASP A 159 -7.18 9.23 2.48
C ASP A 159 -6.62 8.41 1.32
N GLY A 160 -5.35 8.07 1.37
CA GLY A 160 -4.65 7.21 0.42
C GLY A 160 -3.23 6.89 0.90
N ALA A 161 -2.51 6.12 0.11
CA ALA A 161 -1.11 5.83 0.38
C ALA A 161 -0.30 5.79 -0.92
N VAL A 162 0.90 6.35 -0.90
CA VAL A 162 1.89 6.08 -1.94
C VAL A 162 2.73 4.91 -1.48
N VAL A 163 2.71 3.83 -2.23
CA VAL A 163 3.56 2.67 -2.00
C VAL A 163 4.64 2.68 -3.06
N ALA A 164 5.88 2.72 -2.63
CA ALA A 164 7.05 2.77 -3.48
C ALA A 164 8.00 1.59 -3.19
N GLN A 165 8.77 1.22 -4.18
CA GLN A 165 9.89 0.29 -4.07
C GLN A 165 11.09 0.85 -4.80
N SER A 166 12.29 0.59 -4.25
CA SER A 166 13.54 1.02 -4.88
C SER A 166 14.58 -0.10 -4.84
N ASP A 167 15.24 -0.31 -5.98
CA ASP A 167 16.42 -1.17 -6.10
C ASP A 167 17.74 -0.40 -5.89
N GLY A 168 17.65 0.91 -5.64
CA GLY A 168 18.78 1.84 -5.49
C GLY A 168 19.03 2.70 -6.72
N GLU A 169 18.58 2.29 -7.91
CA GLU A 169 18.71 3.04 -9.17
C GLU A 169 17.36 3.55 -9.68
N HIS A 170 16.33 2.77 -9.49
CA HIS A 170 14.98 3.05 -9.95
C HIS A 170 13.97 3.06 -8.80
N VAL A 171 12.95 3.88 -8.93
CA VAL A 171 11.79 3.91 -8.04
C VAL A 171 10.55 3.58 -8.85
N ASN A 172 9.84 2.52 -8.45
CA ASN A 172 8.52 2.22 -8.94
C ASN A 172 7.51 2.47 -7.82
N LEU A 173 6.38 3.09 -8.14
CA LEU A 173 5.39 3.49 -7.14
C LEU A 173 3.94 3.34 -7.61
N LYS A 174 3.02 3.35 -6.65
CA LYS A 174 1.58 3.48 -6.87
C LYS A 174 0.94 4.37 -5.82
N LEU A 175 0.11 5.31 -6.26
CA LEU A 175 -0.85 5.98 -5.40
C LEU A 175 -2.07 5.05 -5.21
N CYS A 176 -2.23 4.53 -4.01
CA CYS A 176 -3.34 3.68 -3.60
C CYS A 176 -4.45 4.55 -3.00
N LEU A 177 -5.59 4.66 -3.67
CA LEU A 177 -6.73 5.45 -3.19
C LEU A 177 -7.53 4.66 -2.15
N ASN A 178 -8.00 5.34 -1.09
CA ASN A 178 -8.86 4.73 -0.08
C ASN A 178 -10.34 5.06 -0.35
N PRO A 179 -11.13 4.19 -0.99
CA PRO A 179 -12.54 4.47 -1.28
C PRO A 179 -13.43 4.56 -0.04
N LEU A 180 -12.91 4.22 1.14
CA LEU A 180 -13.62 4.31 2.42
C LEU A 180 -13.36 5.63 3.14
N SER A 181 -12.47 6.48 2.63
CA SER A 181 -12.26 7.83 3.15
C SER A 181 -13.38 8.78 2.71
N SER A 182 -13.75 9.72 3.61
CA SER A 182 -14.69 10.81 3.26
C SER A 182 -14.15 11.74 2.16
N ASN A 183 -12.82 11.81 1.99
CA ASN A 183 -12.16 12.64 0.99
C ASN A 183 -11.92 11.91 -0.34
N PHE A 184 -12.35 10.65 -0.46
CA PHE A 184 -12.06 9.82 -1.63
C PHE A 184 -12.48 10.45 -2.96
N ALA A 185 -13.72 10.93 -3.06
CA ALA A 185 -14.24 11.51 -4.30
C ALA A 185 -13.44 12.75 -4.72
N ALA A 186 -13.07 13.60 -3.74
CA ALA A 186 -12.24 14.78 -3.98
C ALA A 186 -10.83 14.40 -4.41
N LEU A 187 -10.16 13.48 -3.68
CA LEU A 187 -8.81 13.02 -4.01
C LEU A 187 -8.77 12.35 -5.40
N ARG A 188 -9.78 11.54 -5.73
CA ARG A 188 -9.90 10.87 -7.02
C ARG A 188 -9.95 11.85 -8.20
N ALA A 189 -10.57 13.01 -8.01
CA ALA A 189 -10.72 14.08 -9.02
C ALA A 189 -9.61 15.14 -8.96
N SER A 190 -8.67 15.04 -8.04
CA SER A 190 -7.70 16.08 -7.68
C SER A 190 -6.52 16.21 -8.66
N ARG A 191 -5.79 17.32 -8.52
CA ARG A 191 -4.48 17.52 -9.15
C ARG A 191 -3.43 16.62 -8.51
N THR A 192 -3.51 16.40 -7.20
CA THR A 192 -2.69 15.44 -6.47
C THR A 192 -2.74 14.06 -7.14
N ARG A 193 -3.93 13.49 -7.37
CA ARG A 193 -4.07 12.22 -8.09
C ARG A 193 -3.53 12.28 -9.52
N THR A 194 -3.78 13.37 -10.22
CA THR A 194 -3.38 13.55 -11.62
C THR A 194 -1.86 13.54 -11.80
N ALA A 195 -1.11 14.07 -10.84
CA ALA A 195 0.35 14.08 -10.86
C ALA A 195 0.96 12.66 -10.91
N PHE A 196 0.28 11.65 -10.37
CA PHE A 196 0.72 10.25 -10.44
C PHE A 196 0.40 9.54 -11.77
N GLY A 197 -0.27 10.21 -12.71
CA GLY A 197 -0.56 9.68 -14.05
C GLY A 197 -1.29 8.34 -14.01
N THR A 198 -0.66 7.31 -14.62
CA THR A 198 -1.17 5.94 -14.65
C THR A 198 -0.76 5.10 -13.42
N ALA A 199 0.13 5.62 -12.58
CA ALA A 199 0.60 4.92 -11.38
C ALA A 199 -0.41 5.06 -10.22
N VAL A 200 -1.69 4.77 -10.49
CA VAL A 200 -2.78 4.85 -9.51
C VAL A 200 -3.47 3.51 -9.40
N GLN A 201 -3.75 3.08 -8.17
CA GLN A 201 -4.60 1.95 -7.87
C GLN A 201 -5.91 2.45 -7.27
N ASP A 202 -6.99 2.26 -8.04
CA ASP A 202 -8.34 2.69 -7.69
C ASP A 202 -9.27 1.45 -7.69
N PRO A 203 -9.66 0.95 -6.50
CA PRO A 203 -10.53 -0.23 -6.41
C PRO A 203 -11.83 -0.11 -7.19
N LEU A 204 -12.43 1.10 -7.27
CA LEU A 204 -13.69 1.28 -7.98
C LEU A 204 -13.50 1.23 -9.51
N THR A 205 -12.34 1.65 -10.01
CA THR A 205 -12.00 1.47 -11.43
C THR A 205 -11.77 -0.01 -11.73
N ASP A 206 -10.98 -0.71 -10.90
CA ASP A 206 -10.74 -2.15 -11.07
C ASP A 206 -12.05 -2.97 -11.03
N GLU A 207 -13.01 -2.59 -10.16
CA GLU A 207 -14.34 -3.21 -10.08
C GLU A 207 -15.16 -2.94 -11.36
N ALA A 208 -15.22 -1.68 -11.79
CA ALA A 208 -16.00 -1.27 -12.98
C ALA A 208 -15.48 -1.92 -14.27
N GLU A 209 -14.19 -2.16 -14.37
CA GLU A 209 -13.55 -2.89 -15.48
C GLU A 209 -13.71 -4.43 -15.37
N GLY A 210 -14.35 -4.91 -14.31
CA GLY A 210 -14.57 -6.34 -14.06
C GLY A 210 -13.33 -7.09 -13.60
N GLY A 211 -12.25 -6.39 -13.25
CA GLY A 211 -10.98 -6.94 -12.78
C GLY A 211 -10.96 -7.30 -11.29
N ALA A 212 -11.93 -6.81 -10.52
CA ALA A 212 -11.95 -7.01 -9.08
C ALA A 212 -13.36 -7.18 -8.49
N PHE A 213 -13.39 -7.73 -7.28
CA PHE A 213 -14.51 -7.69 -6.36
C PHE A 213 -14.22 -6.72 -5.21
N ILE A 214 -15.26 -6.14 -4.63
CA ILE A 214 -15.16 -5.28 -3.45
C ILE A 214 -16.15 -5.73 -2.37
N VAL A 215 -15.64 -5.94 -1.15
CA VAL A 215 -16.46 -6.15 0.04
C VAL A 215 -16.67 -4.80 0.71
N ASP A 216 -17.81 -4.15 0.45
CA ASP A 216 -18.18 -2.81 0.96
C ASP A 216 -19.29 -2.86 2.03
N CYS A 217 -19.32 -3.94 2.80
CA CYS A 217 -20.25 -4.15 3.91
C CYS A 217 -19.53 -4.31 5.26
N ASP A 218 -20.26 -4.22 6.35
CA ASP A 218 -19.74 -4.32 7.72
C ASP A 218 -19.66 -5.77 8.26
N LEU A 219 -19.69 -6.78 7.37
CA LEU A 219 -19.51 -8.18 7.78
C LEU A 219 -18.15 -8.41 8.45
N ASP A 220 -18.13 -9.30 9.43
CA ASP A 220 -16.91 -9.74 10.08
C ASP A 220 -15.98 -10.45 9.08
N ARG A 221 -14.77 -9.94 8.92
CA ARG A 221 -13.76 -10.44 7.98
C ARG A 221 -13.20 -11.83 8.35
N SER A 222 -13.54 -12.36 9.52
CA SER A 222 -13.23 -13.74 9.91
C SER A 222 -14.25 -14.77 9.39
N ARG A 223 -15.41 -14.31 8.89
CA ARG A 223 -16.51 -15.16 8.44
C ARG A 223 -16.51 -15.36 6.93
N GLU A 224 -15.56 -16.16 6.45
CA GLU A 224 -15.33 -16.37 5.02
C GLU A 224 -16.60 -16.80 4.26
N SER A 225 -17.41 -17.71 4.80
CA SER A 225 -18.62 -18.19 4.15
C SER A 225 -19.66 -17.07 3.94
N GLU A 226 -19.80 -16.16 4.92
CA GLU A 226 -20.72 -15.02 4.81
C GLU A 226 -20.21 -13.98 3.80
N LEU A 227 -18.89 -13.76 3.73
CA LEU A 227 -18.27 -12.87 2.75
C LEU A 227 -18.45 -13.41 1.31
N LEU A 228 -18.24 -14.70 1.10
CA LEU A 228 -18.48 -15.32 -0.21
C LEU A 228 -19.95 -15.27 -0.62
N GLU A 229 -20.88 -15.50 0.33
CA GLU A 229 -22.31 -15.36 0.07
C GLU A 229 -22.71 -13.92 -0.28
N TYR A 230 -22.15 -12.93 0.45
CA TYR A 230 -22.32 -11.52 0.14
C TYR A 230 -21.85 -11.18 -1.28
N LEU A 231 -20.64 -11.64 -1.67
CA LEU A 231 -20.09 -11.39 -3.00
C LEU A 231 -20.93 -12.08 -4.10
N ARG A 232 -21.42 -13.32 -3.85
CA ARG A 232 -22.32 -13.99 -4.80
C ARG A 232 -23.59 -13.19 -5.08
N LYS A 233 -24.19 -12.64 -4.03
CA LYS A 233 -25.39 -11.79 -4.17
C LYS A 233 -25.09 -10.47 -4.85
N LYS A 234 -23.99 -9.80 -4.47
CA LYS A 234 -23.61 -8.49 -5.03
C LYS A 234 -23.31 -8.58 -6.52
N TYR A 235 -22.64 -9.66 -6.97
CA TYR A 235 -22.17 -9.80 -8.35
C TYR A 235 -22.98 -10.81 -9.18
N GLU A 236 -24.09 -11.30 -8.65
CA GLU A 236 -25.00 -12.22 -9.31
C GLU A 236 -24.26 -13.45 -9.90
N THR A 237 -23.42 -14.08 -9.09
CA THR A 237 -22.59 -15.22 -9.50
C THR A 237 -22.83 -16.46 -8.64
N ASP A 238 -22.82 -17.63 -9.25
CA ASP A 238 -23.22 -18.89 -8.58
C ASP A 238 -22.10 -19.51 -7.74
N TYR A 239 -20.85 -19.34 -8.15
CA TYR A 239 -19.74 -20.04 -7.52
C TYR A 239 -18.49 -19.16 -7.38
N LEU A 240 -18.15 -18.85 -6.13
CA LEU A 240 -16.90 -18.17 -5.76
C LEU A 240 -16.12 -19.02 -4.77
N MET A 241 -14.80 -19.00 -4.89
CA MET A 241 -13.88 -19.64 -3.98
C MET A 241 -12.70 -18.71 -3.71
N GLN A 242 -12.36 -18.52 -2.43
CA GLN A 242 -11.15 -17.81 -2.05
C GLN A 242 -9.92 -18.63 -2.40
N MET A 243 -8.88 -17.96 -2.88
CA MET A 243 -7.60 -18.59 -3.22
C MET A 243 -6.42 -17.72 -2.78
N ASP A 244 -5.68 -18.20 -1.79
CA ASP A 244 -4.42 -17.59 -1.37
C ASP A 244 -3.28 -18.07 -2.28
N MET A 245 -3.04 -17.37 -3.38
CA MET A 245 -1.99 -17.70 -4.34
C MET A 245 -1.00 -16.56 -4.57
N GLY A 246 -0.65 -15.82 -3.53
CA GLY A 246 0.34 -14.76 -3.66
C GLY A 246 1.59 -15.07 -2.87
N MET A 247 2.62 -15.62 -3.50
CA MET A 247 3.96 -15.69 -2.91
C MET A 247 4.98 -15.13 -3.90
N ALA A 248 5.85 -14.23 -3.43
CA ALA A 248 7.10 -13.98 -4.12
C ALA A 248 8.13 -14.98 -3.59
N SER A 249 8.71 -15.73 -4.47
CA SER A 249 9.92 -16.50 -4.19
C SER A 249 11.09 -15.81 -4.87
N VAL A 250 12.09 -15.43 -4.11
CA VAL A 250 13.33 -14.88 -4.65
C VAL A 250 14.41 -15.92 -4.43
N SER A 251 14.87 -16.53 -5.53
CA SER A 251 16.02 -17.44 -5.53
C SER A 251 17.19 -16.74 -6.22
N MET A 252 18.31 -16.64 -5.55
CA MET A 252 19.54 -16.10 -6.13
C MET A 252 20.61 -17.17 -6.15
N VAL A 253 21.21 -17.34 -7.32
CA VAL A 253 22.37 -18.21 -7.52
C VAL A 253 23.58 -17.33 -7.72
N VAL A 254 24.62 -17.58 -6.94
CA VAL A 254 25.95 -16.97 -7.17
C VAL A 254 26.52 -17.57 -8.44
N LYS A 255 26.89 -16.73 -9.41
CA LYS A 255 27.66 -17.12 -10.58
C LYS A 255 29.13 -17.11 -10.27
#